data_388b8b38c4a7baecfa185518a71b2b8d
#
_entry.id   388b8b38c4a7baecfa185518a71b2b8d
#
_cell.length_a   1.000
_cell.length_b   1.000
_cell.length_c   1.000
_cell.angle_alpha   90.00
_cell.angle_beta   90.00
_cell.angle_gamma   90.00
#
_symmetry.space_group_name_H-M   'P 1'
#
loop_
_entity.id
_entity.type
_entity.pdbx_description
1 polymer ?
#
loop_
_entity_poly.entity_id
_entity_poly.type
_entity_poly.pdbx_seq_one_letter_code
_entity_poly.pdbx_strand_id
1 'polypeptide(L)'
;MEPGSLAELCATRRILVVVGSGGVGKTTTAATLALVAALKGRKVLVLTIDPARRLADALGLQALGHDIQRVPDDKLQTVAVQRGMARAAGGYLDAMMLDQKRAFDEVVRRYASDPAVLNRIMNNSIYQQISSSLAGSHEYAAVSKLYELAQTTDYDLLVLDTPPTENALDFLDAPDKVSQAVDSPAVQWIMKPYTQAGTWSLRMLGMGSAIVLRGLARFAGSAFLAQIAEFFVEFSQVMTGFRERALQVRTLLRKPEVSFVLVCSPEPLSVEEALYFHERLMAAQMAVGGCVVNRVHAPGPTMPEDLMPLLVSRSELAGVGRDDVQKLADELSRTYQEQQILATADARSLERLAQTVKVVPRRIPMLEQDIHDAAGIALVSQYLVP
;
A
#
# COMPACT_ATOMS: atom_id res chain seq x y z
N MET A 1 26.04 1.75 9.66
CA MET A 1 24.67 2.13 9.21
C MET A 1 24.14 3.13 10.22
N GLU A 2 23.59 4.23 9.75
CA GLU A 2 22.95 5.20 10.64
C GLU A 2 21.69 4.57 11.26
N PRO A 3 21.52 4.65 12.60
CA PRO A 3 20.32 4.15 13.26
C PRO A 3 19.06 4.80 12.69
N GLY A 4 18.06 3.97 12.33
CA GLY A 4 16.81 4.45 11.72
C GLY A 4 16.91 4.73 10.21
N SER A 5 17.98 4.33 9.53
CA SER A 5 18.08 4.45 8.08
C SER A 5 17.29 3.36 7.35
N LEU A 6 16.81 3.64 6.12
CA LEU A 6 16.16 2.61 5.29
C LEU A 6 17.08 1.41 5.02
N ALA A 7 18.41 1.65 4.99
CA ALA A 7 19.42 0.59 4.87
C ALA A 7 19.38 -0.37 6.06
N GLU A 8 19.25 0.16 7.28
CA GLU A 8 19.12 -0.62 8.51
C GLU A 8 17.79 -1.38 8.54
N LEU A 9 16.69 -0.74 8.15
CA LEU A 9 15.38 -1.40 8.05
C LEU A 9 15.43 -2.60 7.11
N CYS A 10 16.01 -2.42 5.91
CA CYS A 10 16.19 -3.51 4.95
C CYS A 10 17.09 -4.64 5.48
N ALA A 11 18.01 -4.37 6.40
CA ALA A 11 18.92 -5.36 6.97
C ALA A 11 18.32 -6.09 8.18
N THR A 12 17.52 -5.42 9.01
CA THR A 12 17.15 -5.92 10.34
C THR A 12 15.66 -6.27 10.48
N ARG A 13 14.77 -5.62 9.73
CA ARG A 13 13.34 -5.87 9.86
C ARG A 13 12.91 -7.13 9.11
N ARG A 14 11.86 -7.76 9.62
CA ARG A 14 11.22 -8.91 8.98
C ARG A 14 10.05 -8.50 8.09
N ILE A 15 9.41 -7.38 8.43
CA ILE A 15 8.27 -6.86 7.66
C ILE A 15 8.43 -5.35 7.49
N LEU A 16 8.31 -4.89 6.25
CA LEU A 16 8.16 -3.49 5.90
C LEU A 16 6.81 -3.27 5.24
N VAL A 17 6.05 -2.29 5.74
CA VAL A 17 4.75 -1.89 5.17
C VAL A 17 4.92 -0.48 4.59
N VAL A 18 4.79 -0.36 3.27
CA VAL A 18 4.95 0.92 2.57
C VAL A 18 3.57 1.57 2.43
N VAL A 19 3.40 2.74 3.03
CA VAL A 19 2.13 3.47 3.10
C VAL A 19 2.27 4.91 2.61
N GLY A 20 1.19 5.48 2.11
CA GLY A 20 1.13 6.86 1.61
C GLY A 20 -0.01 7.07 0.63
N SER A 21 -0.23 8.30 0.19
CA SER A 21 -1.29 8.67 -0.75
C SER A 21 -1.14 8.09 -2.15
N GLY A 22 -2.15 8.31 -2.99
CA GLY A 22 -2.12 7.85 -4.39
C GLY A 22 -1.00 8.51 -5.21
N GLY A 23 -0.31 7.75 -6.06
CA GLY A 23 0.65 8.29 -7.03
C GLY A 23 1.99 8.79 -6.50
N VAL A 24 2.26 8.70 -5.19
CA VAL A 24 3.50 9.22 -4.57
C VAL A 24 4.73 8.33 -4.76
N GLY A 25 4.60 7.13 -5.35
CA GLY A 25 5.73 6.23 -5.61
C GLY A 25 5.90 5.12 -4.57
N LYS A 26 4.82 4.70 -3.88
CA LYS A 26 4.86 3.57 -2.92
C LYS A 26 5.41 2.29 -3.55
N THR A 27 4.85 1.88 -4.69
CA THR A 27 5.25 0.66 -5.40
C THR A 27 6.71 0.68 -5.81
N THR A 28 7.19 1.81 -6.34
CA THR A 28 8.61 2.00 -6.70
C THR A 28 9.49 1.91 -5.44
N THR A 29 9.07 2.52 -4.34
CA THR A 29 9.79 2.45 -3.06
C THR A 29 9.82 1.01 -2.54
N ALA A 30 8.68 0.32 -2.51
CA ALA A 30 8.59 -1.08 -2.06
C ALA A 30 9.47 -2.01 -2.90
N ALA A 31 9.39 -1.92 -4.23
CA ALA A 31 10.23 -2.68 -5.15
C ALA A 31 11.73 -2.41 -4.92
N THR A 32 12.10 -1.14 -4.73
CA THR A 32 13.49 -0.73 -4.49
C THR A 32 14.02 -1.29 -3.18
N LEU A 33 13.27 -1.16 -2.07
CA LEU A 33 13.68 -1.68 -0.76
C LEU A 33 13.82 -3.20 -0.78
N ALA A 34 12.87 -3.90 -1.42
CA ALA A 34 12.89 -5.35 -1.57
C ALA A 34 14.11 -5.81 -2.38
N LEU A 35 14.37 -5.16 -3.51
CA LEU A 35 15.48 -5.50 -4.39
C LEU A 35 16.83 -5.25 -3.71
N VAL A 36 17.01 -4.11 -3.05
CA VAL A 36 18.26 -3.80 -2.31
C VAL A 36 18.49 -4.80 -1.19
N ALA A 37 17.45 -5.22 -0.46
CA ALA A 37 17.58 -6.25 0.57
C ALA A 37 18.00 -7.60 -0.02
N ALA A 38 17.44 -7.98 -1.17
CA ALA A 38 17.83 -9.20 -1.89
C ALA A 38 19.28 -9.15 -2.38
N LEU A 39 19.74 -8.01 -2.90
CA LEU A 39 21.14 -7.82 -3.30
C LEU A 39 22.11 -7.96 -2.11
N LYS A 40 21.66 -7.63 -0.89
CA LYS A 40 22.42 -7.80 0.37
C LYS A 40 22.34 -9.22 0.95
N GLY A 41 21.79 -10.19 0.21
CA GLY A 41 21.80 -11.61 0.57
C GLY A 41 20.55 -12.09 1.31
N ARG A 42 19.50 -11.27 1.44
CA ARG A 42 18.27 -11.67 2.10
C ARG A 42 17.31 -12.38 1.14
N LYS A 43 16.53 -13.31 1.67
CA LYS A 43 15.39 -13.95 1.00
C LYS A 43 14.20 -13.01 1.15
N VAL A 44 13.75 -12.39 0.05
CA VAL A 44 12.76 -11.32 0.10
C VAL A 44 11.53 -11.70 -0.69
N LEU A 45 10.34 -11.38 -0.16
CA LEU A 45 9.09 -11.40 -0.89
C LEU A 45 8.46 -10.00 -0.86
N VAL A 46 8.16 -9.44 -2.03
CA VAL A 46 7.35 -8.23 -2.16
C VAL A 46 5.93 -8.58 -2.58
N LEU A 47 4.95 -8.03 -1.83
CA LEU A 47 3.53 -8.21 -2.09
C LEU A 47 2.91 -6.88 -2.47
N THR A 48 2.07 -6.87 -3.52
CA THR A 48 1.21 -5.72 -3.83
C THR A 48 -0.26 -6.13 -3.85
N ILE A 49 -1.13 -5.18 -3.54
CA ILE A 49 -2.58 -5.33 -3.66
C ILE A 49 -3.08 -4.55 -4.88
N ASP A 50 -2.26 -3.64 -5.41
CA ASP A 50 -2.61 -2.82 -6.56
C ASP A 50 -2.68 -3.71 -7.83
N PRO A 51 -3.86 -3.83 -8.48
CA PRO A 51 -4.01 -4.60 -9.70
C PRO A 51 -3.29 -3.96 -10.89
N ALA A 52 -2.83 -2.71 -10.77
CA ALA A 52 -2.01 -2.08 -11.78
C ALA A 52 -0.67 -2.82 -11.91
N ARG A 53 -0.18 -2.98 -13.13
CA ARG A 53 1.06 -3.72 -13.41
C ARG A 53 2.33 -3.07 -12.90
N ARG A 54 2.23 -2.00 -12.11
CA ARG A 54 3.36 -1.17 -11.67
C ARG A 54 4.48 -1.95 -11.00
N LEU A 55 4.15 -2.90 -10.12
CA LEU A 55 5.16 -3.74 -9.47
C LEU A 55 5.78 -4.72 -10.48
N ALA A 56 4.99 -5.32 -11.36
CA ALA A 56 5.49 -6.21 -12.40
C ALA A 56 6.45 -5.47 -13.33
N ASP A 57 6.02 -4.31 -13.83
CA ASP A 57 6.83 -3.47 -14.73
C ASP A 57 8.14 -3.04 -14.04
N ALA A 58 8.06 -2.53 -12.81
CA ALA A 58 9.21 -2.12 -12.02
C ALA A 58 10.24 -3.25 -11.80
N LEU A 59 9.77 -4.50 -11.65
CA LEU A 59 10.63 -5.68 -11.49
C LEU A 59 10.98 -6.37 -12.83
N GLY A 60 10.49 -5.84 -13.96
CA GLY A 60 10.72 -6.40 -15.28
C GLY A 60 10.05 -7.75 -15.50
N LEU A 61 8.90 -7.99 -14.85
CA LEU A 61 8.09 -9.20 -14.98
C LEU A 61 6.96 -8.97 -16.01
N GLN A 62 6.60 -10.02 -16.78
CA GLN A 62 5.53 -9.91 -17.77
C GLN A 62 4.14 -9.74 -17.11
N ALA A 63 3.90 -10.42 -16.00
CA ALA A 63 2.70 -10.32 -15.19
C ALA A 63 2.99 -10.81 -13.78
N LEU A 64 2.22 -10.32 -12.81
CA LEU A 64 2.16 -10.85 -11.45
C LEU A 64 0.75 -11.38 -11.18
N GLY A 65 0.68 -12.48 -10.46
CA GLY A 65 -0.56 -13.10 -10.01
C GLY A 65 -0.53 -13.42 -8.52
N HIS A 66 -1.54 -14.14 -8.08
CA HIS A 66 -1.66 -14.56 -6.68
C HIS A 66 -0.58 -15.56 -6.24
N ASP A 67 -0.01 -16.28 -7.19
CA ASP A 67 1.06 -17.23 -6.91
C ASP A 67 2.41 -16.51 -6.86
N ILE A 68 3.29 -16.97 -5.96
CA ILE A 68 4.63 -16.39 -5.78
C ILE A 68 5.48 -16.66 -7.02
N GLN A 69 6.10 -15.62 -7.56
CA GLN A 69 6.98 -15.71 -8.72
C GLN A 69 8.37 -15.21 -8.37
N ARG A 70 9.40 -15.93 -8.82
CA ARG A 70 10.79 -15.52 -8.69
C ARG A 70 11.12 -14.40 -9.66
N VAL A 71 11.69 -13.31 -9.16
CA VAL A 71 12.29 -12.28 -10.02
C VAL A 71 13.57 -12.84 -10.63
N PRO A 72 13.73 -12.78 -11.97
CA PRO A 72 14.89 -13.33 -12.65
C PRO A 72 16.22 -12.73 -12.14
N ASP A 73 17.23 -13.57 -12.00
CA ASP A 73 18.54 -13.20 -11.46
C ASP A 73 19.26 -12.14 -12.31
N ASP A 74 19.03 -12.12 -13.62
CA ASP A 74 19.57 -11.11 -14.54
C ASP A 74 19.09 -9.69 -14.18
N LYS A 75 17.85 -9.55 -13.69
CA LYS A 75 17.31 -8.26 -13.22
C LYS A 75 18.04 -7.76 -11.97
N LEU A 76 18.24 -8.65 -10.99
CA LEU A 76 19.03 -8.33 -9.79
C LEU A 76 20.47 -7.97 -10.18
N GLN A 77 21.06 -8.73 -11.11
CA GLN A 77 22.43 -8.47 -11.58
C GLN A 77 22.55 -7.13 -12.31
N THR A 78 21.58 -6.76 -13.14
CA THR A 78 21.54 -5.46 -13.81
C THR A 78 21.58 -4.32 -12.80
N VAL A 79 20.74 -4.39 -11.76
CA VAL A 79 20.73 -3.35 -10.71
C VAL A 79 22.02 -3.34 -9.91
N ALA A 80 22.60 -4.51 -9.59
CA ALA A 80 23.87 -4.61 -8.88
C ALA A 80 25.00 -3.92 -9.66
N VAL A 81 25.10 -4.18 -10.97
CA VAL A 81 26.11 -3.57 -11.86
C VAL A 81 25.93 -2.05 -11.93
N GLN A 82 24.70 -1.57 -12.16
CA GLN A 82 24.42 -0.13 -12.25
C GLN A 82 24.68 0.61 -10.94
N ARG A 83 24.55 -0.08 -9.81
CA ARG A 83 24.87 0.44 -8.48
C ARG A 83 26.36 0.32 -8.11
N GLY A 84 27.15 -0.39 -8.89
CA GLY A 84 28.51 -0.74 -8.50
C GLY A 84 28.57 -1.59 -7.22
N MET A 85 27.52 -2.37 -6.93
CA MET A 85 27.41 -3.21 -5.75
C MET A 85 27.71 -4.66 -6.08
N ALA A 86 28.46 -5.34 -5.20
CA ALA A 86 28.55 -6.80 -5.26
C ALA A 86 27.25 -7.42 -4.75
N ARG A 87 26.71 -8.38 -5.49
CA ARG A 87 25.58 -9.20 -5.03
C ARG A 87 26.06 -10.19 -3.98
N ALA A 88 25.45 -10.17 -2.80
CA ALA A 88 25.73 -11.16 -1.78
C ALA A 88 25.11 -12.53 -2.14
N ALA A 89 25.81 -13.62 -1.77
CA ALA A 89 25.33 -14.97 -2.02
C ALA A 89 24.06 -15.29 -1.23
N GLY A 90 23.18 -16.12 -1.81
CA GLY A 90 21.98 -16.62 -1.15
C GLY A 90 20.76 -15.71 -1.18
N GLY A 91 20.92 -14.44 -1.55
CA GLY A 91 19.79 -13.50 -1.65
C GLY A 91 18.98 -13.68 -2.93
N TYR A 92 17.68 -13.55 -2.78
CA TYR A 92 16.74 -13.60 -3.90
C TYR A 92 15.49 -12.76 -3.63
N LEU A 93 14.81 -12.39 -4.69
CA LEU A 93 13.56 -11.65 -4.64
C LEU A 93 12.45 -12.44 -5.29
N ASP A 94 11.39 -12.64 -4.55
CA ASP A 94 10.12 -13.14 -5.04
C ASP A 94 9.09 -12.01 -5.01
N ALA A 95 8.10 -12.08 -5.89
CA ALA A 95 7.03 -11.10 -5.97
C ALA A 95 5.67 -11.80 -6.14
N MET A 96 4.61 -11.19 -5.61
CA MET A 96 3.24 -11.62 -5.84
C MET A 96 2.28 -10.44 -5.87
N MET A 97 1.20 -10.59 -6.62
CA MET A 97 0.07 -9.67 -6.59
C MET A 97 -1.12 -10.38 -5.95
N LEU A 98 -1.65 -9.82 -4.88
CA LEU A 98 -2.72 -10.45 -4.15
C LEU A 98 -4.05 -10.30 -4.92
N ASP A 99 -4.66 -11.42 -5.29
CA ASP A 99 -6.07 -11.45 -5.67
C ASP A 99 -6.91 -11.30 -4.40
N GLN A 100 -7.55 -10.15 -4.30
CA GLN A 100 -8.29 -9.72 -3.12
C GLN A 100 -9.44 -10.68 -2.78
N LYS A 101 -10.21 -11.09 -3.81
CA LYS A 101 -11.31 -12.04 -3.62
C LYS A 101 -10.80 -13.40 -3.17
N ARG A 102 -9.77 -13.93 -3.84
CA ARG A 102 -9.16 -15.22 -3.49
C ARG A 102 -8.59 -15.20 -2.06
N ALA A 103 -7.92 -14.13 -1.66
CA ALA A 103 -7.40 -14.00 -0.30
C ALA A 103 -8.51 -13.92 0.75
N PHE A 104 -9.61 -13.22 0.48
CA PHE A 104 -10.77 -13.21 1.35
C PHE A 104 -11.44 -14.58 1.44
N ASP A 105 -11.60 -15.27 0.30
CA ASP A 105 -12.12 -16.63 0.23
C ASP A 105 -11.25 -17.63 1.03
N GLU A 106 -9.91 -17.46 1.01
CA GLU A 106 -8.97 -18.27 1.80
C GLU A 106 -9.18 -18.09 3.32
N VAL A 107 -9.46 -16.85 3.76
CA VAL A 107 -9.79 -16.59 5.18
C VAL A 107 -11.12 -17.27 5.54
N VAL A 108 -12.13 -17.15 4.70
CA VAL A 108 -13.43 -17.82 4.94
C VAL A 108 -13.28 -19.34 5.00
N ARG A 109 -12.51 -19.94 4.06
CA ARG A 109 -12.22 -21.38 4.05
C ARG A 109 -11.52 -21.87 5.30
N ARG A 110 -10.62 -21.06 5.84
CA ARG A 110 -9.86 -21.41 7.05
C ARG A 110 -10.73 -21.49 8.30
N TYR A 111 -11.74 -20.63 8.38
CA TYR A 111 -12.57 -20.51 9.58
C TYR A 111 -13.98 -21.11 9.46
N ALA A 112 -14.37 -21.59 8.28
CA ALA A 112 -15.58 -22.37 8.15
C ALA A 112 -15.41 -23.73 8.84
N SER A 113 -16.25 -24.01 9.82
CA SER A 113 -16.17 -25.21 10.65
C SER A 113 -16.59 -26.50 9.91
N ASP A 114 -17.38 -26.37 8.84
CA ASP A 114 -17.97 -27.48 8.09
C ASP A 114 -17.88 -27.20 6.58
N PRO A 115 -17.42 -28.18 5.76
CA PRO A 115 -17.42 -28.06 4.29
C PRO A 115 -18.78 -27.72 3.68
N ALA A 116 -19.87 -28.18 4.30
CA ALA A 116 -21.23 -27.85 3.83
C ALA A 116 -21.57 -26.37 4.07
N VAL A 117 -21.20 -25.81 5.24
CA VAL A 117 -21.35 -24.38 5.55
C VAL A 117 -20.49 -23.55 4.60
N LEU A 118 -19.24 -23.94 4.39
CA LEU A 118 -18.35 -23.29 3.43
C LEU A 118 -18.96 -23.22 2.03
N ASN A 119 -19.47 -24.35 1.53
CA ASN A 119 -20.07 -24.41 0.19
C ASN A 119 -21.32 -23.49 0.08
N ARG A 120 -22.15 -23.44 1.12
CA ARG A 120 -23.31 -22.53 1.13
C ARG A 120 -22.88 -21.05 1.13
N ILE A 121 -21.90 -20.68 1.97
CA ILE A 121 -21.34 -19.31 2.00
C ILE A 121 -20.79 -18.95 0.62
N MET A 122 -19.93 -19.80 0.06
CA MET A 122 -19.25 -19.53 -1.21
C MET A 122 -20.22 -19.38 -2.40
N ASN A 123 -21.34 -20.12 -2.39
CA ASN A 123 -22.35 -20.06 -3.45
C ASN A 123 -23.47 -19.03 -3.17
N ASN A 124 -23.45 -18.36 -2.02
CA ASN A 124 -24.44 -17.35 -1.70
C ASN A 124 -24.19 -16.08 -2.52
N SER A 125 -25.25 -15.57 -3.19
CA SER A 125 -25.15 -14.39 -4.05
C SER A 125 -24.75 -13.12 -3.28
N ILE A 126 -25.14 -12.99 -2.03
CA ILE A 126 -24.78 -11.89 -1.13
C ILE A 126 -23.27 -11.93 -0.84
N TYR A 127 -22.74 -13.12 -0.51
CA TYR A 127 -21.30 -13.31 -0.30
C TYR A 127 -20.51 -12.92 -1.54
N GLN A 128 -20.90 -13.35 -2.73
CA GLN A 128 -20.20 -13.06 -3.98
C GLN A 128 -20.13 -11.54 -4.26
N GLN A 129 -21.19 -10.80 -3.94
CA GLN A 129 -21.20 -9.35 -4.08
C GLN A 129 -20.38 -8.65 -3.00
N ILE A 130 -20.52 -9.09 -1.74
CA ILE A 130 -19.82 -8.48 -0.60
C ILE A 130 -18.33 -8.73 -0.67
N SER A 131 -17.90 -9.97 -0.95
CA SER A 131 -16.47 -10.34 -1.00
C SER A 131 -15.64 -9.59 -2.05
N SER A 132 -16.31 -9.00 -3.06
CA SER A 132 -15.67 -8.20 -4.11
C SER A 132 -15.80 -6.69 -3.91
N SER A 133 -16.66 -6.21 -2.97
CA SER A 133 -17.06 -4.80 -2.91
C SER A 133 -17.02 -4.19 -1.51
N LEU A 134 -16.72 -4.97 -0.46
CA LEU A 134 -16.73 -4.47 0.92
C LEU A 134 -15.51 -3.58 1.16
N ALA A 135 -15.74 -2.30 1.45
CA ALA A 135 -14.68 -1.37 1.84
C ALA A 135 -13.91 -1.91 3.05
N GLY A 136 -12.58 -2.01 2.91
CA GLY A 136 -11.70 -2.57 3.95
C GLY A 136 -11.49 -4.09 3.88
N SER A 137 -12.25 -4.84 3.06
CA SER A 137 -12.04 -6.28 2.88
C SER A 137 -10.72 -6.57 2.16
N HIS A 138 -10.33 -5.69 1.27
CA HIS A 138 -9.12 -5.81 0.45
C HIS A 138 -7.87 -5.64 1.30
N GLU A 139 -7.84 -4.61 2.10
CA GLU A 139 -6.76 -4.30 3.03
C GLU A 139 -6.63 -5.38 4.11
N TYR A 140 -7.78 -5.85 4.64
CA TYR A 140 -7.79 -6.95 5.60
C TYR A 140 -7.24 -8.25 5.00
N ALA A 141 -7.63 -8.59 3.77
CA ALA A 141 -7.14 -9.77 3.07
C ALA A 141 -5.62 -9.72 2.90
N ALA A 142 -5.07 -8.54 2.55
CA ALA A 142 -3.63 -8.35 2.38
C ALA A 142 -2.84 -8.52 3.66
N VAL A 143 -3.26 -7.90 4.76
CA VAL A 143 -2.54 -8.05 6.03
C VAL A 143 -2.76 -9.43 6.64
N SER A 144 -3.89 -10.09 6.37
CA SER A 144 -4.11 -11.49 6.72
C SER A 144 -3.17 -12.43 5.95
N LYS A 145 -2.96 -12.18 4.65
CA LYS A 145 -1.99 -12.94 3.84
C LYS A 145 -0.56 -12.66 4.27
N LEU A 146 -0.22 -11.41 4.56
CA LEU A 146 1.08 -11.04 5.13
C LEU A 146 1.35 -11.80 6.45
N TYR A 147 0.36 -11.86 7.34
CA TYR A 147 0.46 -12.64 8.58
C TYR A 147 0.69 -14.13 8.30
N GLU A 148 -0.05 -14.71 7.35
CA GLU A 148 0.12 -16.11 6.95
C GLU A 148 1.54 -16.37 6.46
N LEU A 149 2.01 -15.58 5.51
CA LEU A 149 3.36 -15.70 4.95
C LEU A 149 4.44 -15.54 6.03
N ALA A 150 4.26 -14.61 6.97
CA ALA A 150 5.18 -14.43 8.08
C ALA A 150 5.26 -15.65 9.01
N GLN A 151 4.22 -16.51 9.07
CA GLN A 151 4.20 -17.71 9.89
C GLN A 151 4.61 -18.97 9.13
N THR A 152 4.39 -19.03 7.83
CA THR A 152 4.50 -20.26 7.03
C THR A 152 5.71 -20.29 6.10
N THR A 153 6.45 -19.18 5.97
CA THR A 153 7.58 -19.08 5.04
C THR A 153 8.87 -18.65 5.73
N ASP A 154 10.00 -18.99 5.10
CA ASP A 154 11.36 -18.69 5.58
C ASP A 154 11.94 -17.42 4.93
N TYR A 155 11.10 -16.46 4.50
CA TYR A 155 11.58 -15.19 4.03
C TYR A 155 12.18 -14.38 5.18
N ASP A 156 13.37 -13.80 4.92
CA ASP A 156 14.02 -12.91 5.86
C ASP A 156 13.32 -11.54 5.91
N LEU A 157 12.71 -11.13 4.77
CA LEU A 157 11.99 -9.86 4.66
C LEU A 157 10.75 -10.01 3.80
N LEU A 158 9.62 -9.54 4.33
CA LEU A 158 8.37 -9.33 3.60
C LEU A 158 8.16 -7.82 3.40
N VAL A 159 7.90 -7.39 2.18
CA VAL A 159 7.60 -5.98 1.86
C VAL A 159 6.18 -5.91 1.34
N LEU A 160 5.31 -5.18 2.02
CA LEU A 160 3.94 -4.94 1.61
C LEU A 160 3.81 -3.56 0.94
N ASP A 161 3.47 -3.55 -0.33
CA ASP A 161 3.05 -2.38 -1.09
C ASP A 161 1.54 -2.20 -0.93
N THR A 162 1.12 -1.14 -0.25
CA THR A 162 -0.30 -0.88 0.00
C THR A 162 -0.98 -0.14 -1.15
N PRO A 163 -2.29 -0.34 -1.37
CA PRO A 163 -3.01 0.36 -2.43
C PRO A 163 -3.07 1.88 -2.17
N PRO A 164 -3.37 2.66 -3.21
CA PRO A 164 -3.64 4.08 -3.07
C PRO A 164 -5.04 4.27 -2.49
N THR A 165 -5.21 4.14 -1.19
CA THR A 165 -6.51 4.40 -0.54
C THR A 165 -6.45 5.71 0.21
N GLU A 166 -7.55 6.47 0.16
CA GLU A 166 -7.76 7.65 1.01
C GLU A 166 -7.66 7.26 2.50
N ASN A 167 -7.82 5.96 2.77
CA ASN A 167 -7.74 5.35 4.08
C ASN A 167 -6.73 4.19 4.09
N ALA A 168 -5.46 4.48 3.75
CA ALA A 168 -4.40 3.44 3.75
C ALA A 168 -4.27 2.66 5.07
N LEU A 169 -4.95 3.11 6.12
CA LEU A 169 -5.03 2.45 7.43
C LEU A 169 -6.38 1.77 7.68
N ASP A 170 -7.26 1.71 6.69
CA ASP A 170 -8.55 1.01 6.81
C ASP A 170 -8.37 -0.48 7.16
N PHE A 171 -7.21 -1.06 6.82
CA PHE A 171 -6.86 -2.41 7.25
C PHE A 171 -6.77 -2.55 8.78
N LEU A 172 -6.46 -1.47 9.51
CA LEU A 172 -6.43 -1.48 10.97
C LEU A 172 -7.84 -1.53 11.56
N ASP A 173 -8.78 -0.86 10.91
CA ASP A 173 -10.17 -0.74 11.35
C ASP A 173 -11.09 -1.75 10.66
N ALA A 174 -10.64 -2.39 9.56
CA ALA A 174 -11.43 -3.33 8.78
C ALA A 174 -12.06 -4.46 9.61
N PRO A 175 -11.35 -5.10 10.57
CA PRO A 175 -11.95 -6.12 11.41
C PRO A 175 -13.06 -5.59 12.31
N ASP A 176 -12.88 -4.38 12.83
CA ASP A 176 -13.86 -3.73 13.69
C ASP A 176 -15.08 -3.30 12.88
N LYS A 177 -14.88 -2.80 11.65
CA LYS A 177 -15.97 -2.45 10.71
C LYS A 177 -16.80 -3.68 10.32
N VAL A 178 -16.16 -4.79 9.99
CA VAL A 178 -16.84 -6.04 9.66
C VAL A 178 -17.59 -6.60 10.89
N SER A 179 -16.96 -6.57 12.07
CA SER A 179 -17.62 -6.94 13.32
C SER A 179 -18.87 -6.09 13.60
N GLN A 180 -18.72 -4.75 13.52
CA GLN A 180 -19.84 -3.83 13.75
C GLN A 180 -20.97 -4.02 12.75
N ALA A 181 -20.66 -4.34 11.49
CA ALA A 181 -21.68 -4.64 10.49
C ALA A 181 -22.52 -5.87 10.87
N VAL A 182 -21.86 -6.97 11.29
CA VAL A 182 -22.54 -8.20 11.71
C VAL A 182 -23.28 -8.03 13.04
N ASP A 183 -22.69 -7.28 13.98
CA ASP A 183 -23.28 -7.01 15.29
C ASP A 183 -24.34 -5.90 15.25
N SER A 184 -24.57 -5.29 14.08
CA SER A 184 -25.55 -4.21 13.96
C SER A 184 -26.96 -4.66 14.34
N PRO A 185 -27.75 -3.79 15.04
CA PRO A 185 -29.11 -4.13 15.41
C PRO A 185 -29.98 -4.58 14.25
N ALA A 186 -29.74 -4.05 13.06
CA ALA A 186 -30.48 -4.41 11.85
C ALA A 186 -30.19 -5.86 11.42
N VAL A 187 -28.92 -6.27 11.41
CA VAL A 187 -28.53 -7.66 11.07
C VAL A 187 -29.00 -8.62 12.15
N GLN A 188 -28.78 -8.30 13.42
CA GLN A 188 -29.26 -9.11 14.54
C GLN A 188 -30.80 -9.29 14.50
N TRP A 189 -31.53 -8.26 14.10
CA TRP A 189 -32.96 -8.31 13.95
C TRP A 189 -33.40 -9.24 12.78
N ILE A 190 -32.67 -9.21 11.65
CA ILE A 190 -32.89 -10.12 10.51
C ILE A 190 -32.57 -11.58 10.89
N MET A 191 -31.52 -11.80 11.69
CA MET A 191 -31.05 -13.14 12.09
C MET A 191 -31.94 -13.80 13.17
N LYS A 192 -32.55 -13.03 14.08
CA LYS A 192 -33.37 -13.56 15.19
C LYS A 192 -34.34 -14.67 14.83
N PRO A 193 -35.15 -14.56 13.75
CA PRO A 193 -36.09 -15.62 13.38
C PRO A 193 -35.43 -16.96 13.02
N TYR A 194 -34.18 -16.92 12.53
CA TYR A 194 -33.47 -18.12 12.07
C TYR A 194 -32.68 -18.81 13.19
N THR A 195 -32.24 -18.04 14.22
CA THR A 195 -31.45 -18.60 15.33
C THR A 195 -32.24 -19.23 16.42
N GLN A 196 -33.51 -18.82 16.60
CA GLN A 196 -34.36 -19.26 17.73
C GLN A 196 -35.36 -20.38 17.43
N ALA A 197 -35.64 -20.67 16.18
CA ALA A 197 -36.56 -21.76 15.85
C ALA A 197 -36.28 -22.26 14.43
N GLY A 198 -35.87 -23.49 14.27
CA GLY A 198 -35.69 -24.15 12.96
C GLY A 198 -36.93 -24.11 12.00
N THR A 199 -37.90 -23.32 12.32
CA THR A 199 -39.11 -23.03 11.50
C THR A 199 -39.55 -21.59 11.73
N TRP A 200 -39.74 -20.86 10.68
CA TRP A 200 -40.20 -19.48 10.63
C TRP A 200 -41.58 -19.33 11.29
N SER A 201 -41.61 -19.01 12.55
CA SER A 201 -42.87 -18.66 13.23
C SER A 201 -42.99 -17.13 13.35
N LEU A 202 -43.67 -16.51 12.38
CA LEU A 202 -44.03 -15.08 12.38
C LEU A 202 -44.83 -14.64 13.65
N ARG A 203 -45.21 -15.57 14.52
CA ARG A 203 -45.96 -15.30 15.75
C ARG A 203 -45.12 -14.74 16.89
N MET A 204 -43.78 -14.91 16.87
CA MET A 204 -42.88 -14.40 17.91
C MET A 204 -42.31 -12.99 17.67
N LEU A 205 -42.51 -12.46 16.46
CA LEU A 205 -42.15 -11.07 16.15
C LEU A 205 -43.28 -10.17 16.63
N GLY A 206 -43.03 -9.21 17.49
CA GLY A 206 -44.00 -8.19 17.89
C GLY A 206 -44.62 -7.52 16.65
N MET A 207 -45.89 -7.09 16.72
CA MET A 207 -46.66 -6.61 15.57
C MET A 207 -45.96 -5.56 14.70
N GLY A 208 -45.09 -4.70 15.28
CA GLY A 208 -44.34 -3.68 14.57
C GLY A 208 -43.25 -4.25 13.64
N SER A 209 -42.51 -5.26 14.11
CA SER A 209 -41.46 -5.89 13.32
C SER A 209 -41.98 -6.75 12.15
N ALA A 210 -43.16 -7.38 12.34
CA ALA A 210 -43.81 -8.13 11.29
C ALA A 210 -44.29 -7.24 10.13
N ILE A 211 -44.73 -6.00 10.41
CA ILE A 211 -45.14 -5.02 9.38
C ILE A 211 -43.92 -4.56 8.55
N VAL A 212 -42.79 -4.26 9.20
CA VAL A 212 -41.59 -3.84 8.50
C VAL A 212 -41.03 -4.97 7.62
N LEU A 213 -40.96 -6.21 8.12
CA LEU A 213 -40.53 -7.37 7.33
C LEU A 213 -41.47 -7.65 6.13
N ARG A 214 -42.78 -7.52 6.31
CA ARG A 214 -43.72 -7.65 5.19
C ARG A 214 -43.52 -6.53 4.15
N GLY A 215 -43.27 -5.32 4.60
CA GLY A 215 -42.90 -4.18 3.72
C GLY A 215 -41.62 -4.46 2.91
N LEU A 216 -40.56 -4.86 3.59
CA LEU A 216 -39.30 -5.23 2.94
C LEU A 216 -39.42 -6.44 2.02
N ALA A 217 -40.17 -7.48 2.44
CA ALA A 217 -40.44 -8.66 1.62
C ALA A 217 -41.26 -8.33 0.35
N ARG A 218 -42.08 -7.29 0.40
CA ARG A 218 -42.87 -6.84 -0.74
C ARG A 218 -42.02 -6.07 -1.77
N PHE A 219 -40.98 -5.37 -1.32
CA PHE A 219 -40.04 -4.64 -2.19
C PHE A 219 -38.91 -5.51 -2.69
N ALA A 220 -38.26 -6.29 -1.82
CA ALA A 220 -37.05 -7.06 -2.13
C ALA A 220 -37.33 -8.54 -2.46
N GLY A 221 -38.55 -9.03 -2.20
CA GLY A 221 -38.92 -10.44 -2.30
C GLY A 221 -38.56 -11.24 -1.05
N SER A 222 -39.43 -12.15 -0.64
CA SER A 222 -39.23 -13.00 0.56
C SER A 222 -38.04 -13.94 0.40
N ALA A 223 -37.76 -14.41 -0.82
CA ALA A 223 -36.63 -15.27 -1.12
C ALA A 223 -35.30 -14.55 -0.90
N PHE A 224 -35.19 -13.27 -1.28
CA PHE A 224 -33.98 -12.47 -1.08
C PHE A 224 -33.70 -12.20 0.41
N LEU A 225 -34.72 -11.88 1.19
CA LEU A 225 -34.57 -11.72 2.64
C LEU A 225 -34.17 -13.02 3.34
N ALA A 226 -34.67 -14.16 2.87
CA ALA A 226 -34.27 -15.47 3.36
C ALA A 226 -32.78 -15.74 3.06
N GLN A 227 -32.28 -15.44 1.86
CA GLN A 227 -30.88 -15.57 1.48
C GLN A 227 -29.96 -14.67 2.31
N ILE A 228 -30.36 -13.41 2.59
CA ILE A 228 -29.64 -12.51 3.49
C ILE A 228 -29.54 -13.11 4.89
N ALA A 229 -30.65 -13.56 5.45
CA ALA A 229 -30.66 -14.12 6.80
C ALA A 229 -29.80 -15.39 6.89
N GLU A 230 -29.94 -16.31 5.94
CA GLU A 230 -29.14 -17.53 5.86
C GLU A 230 -27.65 -17.19 5.77
N PHE A 231 -27.27 -16.25 4.90
CA PHE A 231 -25.90 -15.77 4.79
C PHE A 231 -25.35 -15.27 6.13
N PHE A 232 -26.05 -14.38 6.83
CA PHE A 232 -25.57 -13.84 8.09
C PHE A 232 -25.48 -14.89 9.20
N VAL A 233 -26.42 -15.85 9.25
CA VAL A 233 -26.36 -16.97 10.21
C VAL A 233 -25.11 -17.80 9.98
N GLU A 234 -24.83 -18.18 8.75
CA GLU A 234 -23.66 -18.99 8.39
C GLU A 234 -22.37 -18.22 8.52
N PHE A 235 -22.34 -16.97 8.06
CA PHE A 235 -21.19 -16.10 8.13
C PHE A 235 -20.83 -15.71 9.57
N SER A 236 -21.81 -15.65 10.49
CA SER A 236 -21.54 -15.40 11.90
C SER A 236 -20.63 -16.45 12.55
N GLN A 237 -20.65 -17.70 12.07
CA GLN A 237 -19.77 -18.76 12.54
C GLN A 237 -18.30 -18.51 12.12
N VAL A 238 -18.09 -17.88 10.97
CA VAL A 238 -16.77 -17.53 10.45
C VAL A 238 -16.23 -16.26 11.12
N MET A 239 -17.12 -15.37 11.60
CA MET A 239 -16.78 -14.08 12.18
C MET A 239 -15.87 -14.15 13.41
N THR A 240 -16.01 -15.18 14.25
CA THR A 240 -15.12 -15.40 15.40
C THR A 240 -13.69 -15.56 14.92
N GLY A 241 -13.47 -16.37 13.88
CA GLY A 241 -12.16 -16.57 13.28
C GLY A 241 -11.60 -15.30 12.64
N PHE A 242 -12.45 -14.47 12.00
CA PHE A 242 -12.03 -13.16 11.49
C PHE A 242 -11.54 -12.24 12.60
N ARG A 243 -12.26 -12.17 13.73
CA ARG A 243 -11.86 -11.36 14.89
C ARG A 243 -10.54 -11.84 15.49
N GLU A 244 -10.37 -13.14 15.68
CA GLU A 244 -9.13 -13.73 16.17
C GLU A 244 -7.96 -13.40 15.24
N ARG A 245 -8.16 -13.56 13.94
CA ARG A 245 -7.14 -13.24 12.94
C ARG A 245 -6.78 -11.75 12.96
N ALA A 246 -7.77 -10.88 13.08
CA ALA A 246 -7.56 -9.45 13.19
C ALA A 246 -6.70 -9.07 14.40
N LEU A 247 -6.96 -9.67 15.55
CA LEU A 247 -6.14 -9.47 16.74
C LEU A 247 -4.72 -9.99 16.57
N GLN A 248 -4.54 -11.14 15.92
CA GLN A 248 -3.22 -11.69 15.60
C GLN A 248 -2.44 -10.77 14.63
N VAL A 249 -3.09 -10.27 13.58
CA VAL A 249 -2.51 -9.30 12.64
C VAL A 249 -2.11 -8.02 13.36
N ARG A 250 -3.00 -7.44 14.16
CA ARG A 250 -2.71 -6.23 14.95
C ARG A 250 -1.53 -6.44 15.89
N THR A 251 -1.45 -7.59 16.53
CA THR A 251 -0.33 -7.97 17.40
C THR A 251 0.96 -8.10 16.62
N LEU A 252 0.93 -8.71 15.42
CA LEU A 252 2.10 -8.81 14.54
C LEU A 252 2.60 -7.42 14.14
N LEU A 253 1.71 -6.54 13.68
CA LEU A 253 2.07 -5.20 13.19
C LEU A 253 2.67 -4.27 14.26
N ARG A 254 2.49 -4.60 15.54
CA ARG A 254 3.11 -3.89 16.68
C ARG A 254 4.48 -4.42 17.09
N LYS A 255 4.90 -5.55 16.54
CA LYS A 255 6.19 -6.15 16.90
C LYS A 255 7.37 -5.31 16.43
N PRO A 256 8.50 -5.31 17.16
CA PRO A 256 9.70 -4.56 16.78
C PRO A 256 10.29 -4.96 15.42
N GLU A 257 10.00 -6.17 14.96
CA GLU A 257 10.43 -6.71 13.66
C GLU A 257 9.64 -6.13 12.47
N VAL A 258 8.57 -5.37 12.74
CA VAL A 258 7.73 -4.69 11.74
C VAL A 258 8.01 -3.20 11.75
N SER A 259 8.10 -2.61 10.57
CA SER A 259 8.25 -1.16 10.45
C SER A 259 7.44 -0.62 9.28
N PHE A 260 6.87 0.55 9.48
CA PHE A 260 6.18 1.29 8.44
C PHE A 260 7.12 2.29 7.77
N VAL A 261 7.00 2.41 6.45
CA VAL A 261 7.71 3.40 5.64
C VAL A 261 6.67 4.32 5.03
N LEU A 262 6.68 5.57 5.46
CA LEU A 262 5.81 6.62 4.91
C LEU A 262 6.39 7.11 3.59
N VAL A 263 5.54 7.21 2.56
CA VAL A 263 5.92 7.77 1.26
C VAL A 263 4.95 8.89 0.91
N CYS A 264 5.49 10.07 0.59
CA CYS A 264 4.71 11.22 0.14
C CYS A 264 5.44 11.99 -0.96
N SER A 265 4.76 12.94 -1.59
CA SER A 265 5.37 14.01 -2.38
C SER A 265 5.51 15.27 -1.50
N PRO A 266 6.29 16.29 -1.92
CA PRO A 266 6.42 17.54 -1.16
C PRO A 266 5.16 18.43 -1.24
N GLU A 267 4.17 18.06 -2.03
CA GLU A 267 2.91 18.77 -2.14
C GLU A 267 2.19 18.87 -0.79
N PRO A 268 1.61 20.04 -0.43
CA PRO A 268 1.00 20.26 0.88
C PRO A 268 -0.02 19.20 1.29
N LEU A 269 -0.92 18.81 0.37
CA LEU A 269 -1.94 17.81 0.64
C LEU A 269 -1.32 16.43 0.93
N SER A 270 -0.31 16.02 0.15
CA SER A 270 0.38 14.74 0.34
C SER A 270 1.15 14.69 1.66
N VAL A 271 1.72 15.82 2.09
CA VAL A 271 2.38 15.94 3.40
C VAL A 271 1.34 15.87 4.53
N GLU A 272 0.18 16.50 4.40
CA GLU A 272 -0.89 16.41 5.39
C GLU A 272 -1.41 14.99 5.56
N GLU A 273 -1.61 14.27 4.46
CA GLU A 273 -1.98 12.86 4.50
C GLU A 273 -0.89 12.00 5.16
N ALA A 274 0.39 12.23 4.85
CA ALA A 274 1.50 11.52 5.49
C ALA A 274 1.57 11.78 7.01
N LEU A 275 1.32 13.01 7.45
CA LEU A 275 1.25 13.37 8.87
C LEU A 275 0.06 12.70 9.55
N TYR A 276 -1.09 12.67 8.90
CA TYR A 276 -2.27 11.95 9.39
C TYR A 276 -1.99 10.44 9.52
N PHE A 277 -1.33 9.82 8.53
CA PHE A 277 -0.93 8.42 8.64
C PHE A 277 0.05 8.18 9.79
N HIS A 278 1.01 9.06 9.96
CA HIS A 278 1.94 8.98 11.09
C HIS A 278 1.19 9.01 12.43
N GLU A 279 0.28 9.97 12.63
CA GLU A 279 -0.52 10.08 13.84
C GLU A 279 -1.34 8.80 14.11
N ARG A 280 -2.01 8.29 13.10
CA ARG A 280 -2.80 7.04 13.20
C ARG A 280 -1.95 5.82 13.55
N LEU A 281 -0.77 5.68 12.94
CA LEU A 281 0.16 4.59 13.24
C LEU A 281 0.69 4.69 14.67
N MET A 282 1.05 5.89 15.12
CA MET A 282 1.49 6.12 16.50
C MET A 282 0.38 5.82 17.50
N ALA A 283 -0.85 6.26 17.26
CA ALA A 283 -2.02 5.93 18.08
C ALA A 283 -2.28 4.41 18.15
N ALA A 284 -2.02 3.70 17.06
CA ALA A 284 -2.10 2.23 16.98
C ALA A 284 -0.88 1.52 17.59
N GLN A 285 0.12 2.23 18.10
CA GLN A 285 1.39 1.68 18.63
C GLN A 285 2.21 0.91 17.57
N MET A 286 2.21 1.39 16.34
CA MET A 286 2.95 0.82 15.21
C MET A 286 4.15 1.69 14.86
N ALA A 287 5.31 1.06 14.65
CA ALA A 287 6.56 1.79 14.49
C ALA A 287 6.73 2.34 13.07
N VAL A 288 6.86 3.65 12.94
CA VAL A 288 7.31 4.31 11.72
C VAL A 288 8.83 4.40 11.77
N GLY A 289 9.51 3.64 10.91
CA GLY A 289 10.98 3.58 10.89
C GLY A 289 11.60 4.28 9.69
N GLY A 290 10.81 4.66 8.69
CA GLY A 290 11.28 5.33 7.49
C GLY A 290 10.30 6.35 6.94
N CYS A 291 10.85 7.38 6.30
CA CYS A 291 10.07 8.37 5.57
C CYS A 291 10.78 8.67 4.23
N VAL A 292 10.02 8.66 3.15
CA VAL A 292 10.48 8.95 1.78
C VAL A 292 9.66 10.09 1.22
N VAL A 293 10.33 11.13 0.76
CA VAL A 293 9.69 12.21 0.01
C VAL A 293 10.17 12.13 -1.43
N ASN A 294 9.26 11.78 -2.31
CA ASN A 294 9.51 11.59 -3.73
C ASN A 294 9.16 12.83 -4.55
N ARG A 295 9.82 13.02 -5.69
CA ARG A 295 9.62 14.15 -6.61
C ARG A 295 9.96 15.50 -5.99
N VAL A 296 11.05 15.56 -5.23
CA VAL A 296 11.52 16.80 -4.60
C VAL A 296 12.22 17.67 -5.63
N HIS A 297 11.82 18.92 -5.74
CA HIS A 297 12.53 19.91 -6.56
C HIS A 297 13.82 20.32 -5.83
N ALA A 298 14.95 20.02 -6.45
CA ALA A 298 16.24 20.49 -5.94
C ALA A 298 16.44 21.96 -6.31
N PRO A 299 17.04 22.77 -5.41
CA PRO A 299 17.44 24.10 -5.79
C PRO A 299 18.44 24.01 -6.95
N GLY A 300 18.23 24.81 -7.97
CA GLY A 300 19.18 24.92 -9.09
C GLY A 300 20.52 25.49 -8.64
N PRO A 301 21.58 25.34 -9.44
CA PRO A 301 22.85 25.96 -9.17
C PRO A 301 22.69 27.47 -9.16
N THR A 302 23.56 28.18 -8.45
CA THR A 302 23.54 29.66 -8.44
C THR A 302 23.71 30.17 -9.87
N MET A 303 22.70 30.87 -10.37
CA MET A 303 22.75 31.50 -11.70
C MET A 303 23.28 32.94 -11.59
N PRO A 304 24.10 33.39 -12.54
CA PRO A 304 24.45 34.80 -12.68
C PRO A 304 23.21 35.66 -12.92
N GLU A 305 23.19 36.89 -12.44
CA GLU A 305 22.11 37.84 -12.72
C GLU A 305 21.99 38.16 -14.23
N ASP A 306 23.15 38.21 -14.94
CA ASP A 306 23.19 38.36 -16.39
C ASP A 306 23.75 37.08 -17.04
N LEU A 307 22.89 36.38 -17.78
CA LEU A 307 23.25 35.17 -18.51
C LEU A 307 23.87 35.44 -19.89
N MET A 308 23.72 36.64 -20.42
CA MET A 308 24.15 36.95 -21.78
C MET A 308 25.66 36.71 -22.01
N PRO A 309 26.59 37.14 -21.11
CA PRO A 309 28.01 36.87 -21.32
C PRO A 309 28.33 35.37 -21.35
N LEU A 310 27.63 34.58 -20.51
CA LEU A 310 27.81 33.14 -20.43
C LEU A 310 27.32 32.45 -21.72
N LEU A 311 26.13 32.83 -22.21
CA LEU A 311 25.51 32.22 -23.40
C LEU A 311 26.27 32.58 -24.68
N VAL A 312 26.66 33.83 -24.81
CA VAL A 312 27.45 34.29 -25.99
C VAL A 312 28.82 33.60 -26.09
N SER A 313 29.39 33.19 -24.95
CA SER A 313 30.65 32.45 -24.91
C SER A 313 30.54 30.99 -25.32
N ARG A 314 29.36 30.45 -25.46
CA ARG A 314 29.14 29.04 -25.81
C ARG A 314 29.29 28.80 -27.31
N SER A 315 30.12 27.82 -27.66
CA SER A 315 30.36 27.45 -29.05
C SER A 315 29.11 26.93 -29.77
N GLU A 316 28.19 26.30 -29.02
CA GLU A 316 26.92 25.75 -29.53
C GLU A 316 25.97 26.86 -30.01
N LEU A 317 26.15 28.08 -29.53
CA LEU A 317 25.36 29.26 -29.93
C LEU A 317 26.11 30.17 -30.95
N ALA A 318 27.25 29.72 -31.42
CA ALA A 318 28.01 30.47 -32.43
C ALA A 318 27.20 30.61 -33.74
N GLY A 319 26.90 31.88 -34.12
CA GLY A 319 26.08 32.17 -35.30
C GLY A 319 24.59 32.38 -35.02
N VAL A 320 24.13 32.18 -33.80
CA VAL A 320 22.75 32.53 -33.40
C VAL A 320 22.65 34.06 -33.22
N GLY A 321 21.54 34.64 -33.67
CA GLY A 321 21.30 36.07 -33.56
C GLY A 321 21.21 36.54 -32.09
N ARG A 322 21.71 37.72 -31.82
CA ARG A 322 21.75 38.25 -30.44
C ARG A 322 20.37 38.32 -29.81
N ASP A 323 19.34 38.64 -30.56
CA ASP A 323 17.96 38.71 -30.09
C ASP A 323 17.42 37.33 -29.66
N ASP A 324 17.82 36.26 -30.36
CA ASP A 324 17.42 34.89 -30.01
C ASP A 324 18.19 34.38 -28.79
N VAL A 325 19.46 34.77 -28.63
CA VAL A 325 20.23 34.49 -27.40
C VAL A 325 19.63 35.23 -26.22
N GLN A 326 19.12 36.47 -26.38
CA GLN A 326 18.41 37.21 -25.33
C GLN A 326 17.12 36.50 -24.93
N LYS A 327 16.30 36.08 -25.88
CA LYS A 327 15.09 35.31 -25.59
C LYS A 327 15.39 34.03 -24.79
N LEU A 328 16.44 33.30 -25.18
CA LEU A 328 16.90 32.12 -24.43
C LEU A 328 17.31 32.47 -23.00
N ALA A 329 18.05 33.58 -22.82
CA ALA A 329 18.45 34.05 -21.48
C ALA A 329 17.23 34.37 -20.61
N ASP A 330 16.21 35.04 -21.18
CA ASP A 330 14.98 35.39 -20.48
C ASP A 330 14.18 34.13 -20.11
N GLU A 331 14.06 33.15 -20.99
CA GLU A 331 13.41 31.87 -20.72
C GLU A 331 14.12 31.06 -19.67
N LEU A 332 15.44 30.96 -19.72
CA LEU A 332 16.25 30.27 -18.71
C LEU A 332 16.10 30.94 -17.33
N SER A 333 16.15 32.28 -17.30
CA SER A 333 15.98 33.04 -16.06
C SER A 333 14.61 32.79 -15.44
N ARG A 334 13.54 32.79 -16.24
CA ARG A 334 12.18 32.51 -15.78
C ARG A 334 12.05 31.09 -15.25
N THR A 335 12.50 30.08 -16.02
CA THR A 335 12.46 28.67 -15.62
C THR A 335 13.25 28.44 -14.33
N TYR A 336 14.41 29.07 -14.18
CA TYR A 336 15.17 29.01 -12.95
C TYR A 336 14.44 29.61 -11.74
N GLN A 337 13.80 30.76 -11.90
CA GLN A 337 13.01 31.38 -10.84
C GLN A 337 11.82 30.48 -10.43
N GLU A 338 11.11 29.93 -11.38
CA GLU A 338 10.02 28.97 -11.13
C GLU A 338 10.53 27.74 -10.36
N GLN A 339 11.67 27.17 -10.75
CA GLN A 339 12.29 26.05 -10.05
C GLN A 339 12.71 26.42 -8.61
N GLN A 340 13.25 27.62 -8.39
CA GLN A 340 13.62 28.08 -7.05
C GLN A 340 12.39 28.25 -6.13
N ILE A 341 11.26 28.73 -6.68
CA ILE A 341 10.00 28.84 -5.94
C ILE A 341 9.53 27.45 -5.51
N LEU A 342 9.52 26.47 -6.43
CA LEU A 342 9.13 25.09 -6.13
C LEU A 342 10.07 24.45 -5.10
N ALA A 343 11.37 24.57 -5.28
CA ALA A 343 12.35 24.03 -4.32
C ALA A 343 12.22 24.63 -2.92
N THR A 344 11.90 25.94 -2.84
CA THR A 344 11.66 26.62 -1.56
C THR A 344 10.38 26.12 -0.89
N ALA A 345 9.30 25.93 -1.66
CA ALA A 345 8.06 25.36 -1.15
C ALA A 345 8.26 23.93 -0.64
N ASP A 346 8.98 23.10 -1.41
CA ASP A 346 9.31 21.74 -1.03
C ASP A 346 10.15 21.69 0.25
N ALA A 347 11.14 22.57 0.38
CA ALA A 347 11.97 22.66 1.59
C ALA A 347 11.13 22.92 2.86
N ARG A 348 10.14 23.79 2.78
CA ARG A 348 9.21 24.07 3.89
C ARG A 348 8.36 22.83 4.25
N SER A 349 7.85 22.13 3.24
CA SER A 349 7.07 20.91 3.41
C SER A 349 7.91 19.80 4.08
N LEU A 350 9.15 19.64 3.64
CA LEU A 350 10.12 18.69 4.21
C LEU A 350 10.48 19.01 5.66
N GLU A 351 10.66 20.28 5.98
CA GLU A 351 10.94 20.72 7.36
C GLU A 351 9.78 20.39 8.30
N ARG A 352 8.54 20.71 7.89
CA ARG A 352 7.31 20.38 8.64
C ARG A 352 7.20 18.88 8.89
N LEU A 353 7.47 18.07 7.87
CA LEU A 353 7.44 16.60 7.97
C LEU A 353 8.51 16.08 8.95
N ALA A 354 9.75 16.56 8.82
CA ALA A 354 10.87 16.13 9.67
C ALA A 354 10.66 16.44 11.15
N GLN A 355 10.07 17.61 11.46
CA GLN A 355 9.75 17.99 12.84
C GLN A 355 8.73 17.07 13.51
N THR A 356 7.78 16.52 12.74
CA THR A 356 6.70 15.69 13.28
C THR A 356 7.03 14.21 13.31
N VAL A 357 7.56 13.67 12.21
CA VAL A 357 7.78 12.21 12.05
C VAL A 357 8.99 11.72 12.85
N LYS A 358 9.91 12.61 13.24
CA LYS A 358 11.14 12.28 14.00
C LYS A 358 12.05 11.24 13.33
N VAL A 359 11.88 11.04 12.03
CA VAL A 359 12.72 10.23 11.17
C VAL A 359 13.24 11.13 10.06
N VAL A 360 14.52 11.07 9.74
CA VAL A 360 15.10 11.87 8.66
C VAL A 360 14.52 11.42 7.31
N PRO A 361 13.76 12.28 6.61
CA PRO A 361 13.17 11.90 5.34
C PRO A 361 14.24 11.68 4.27
N ARG A 362 14.18 10.55 3.57
CA ARG A 362 14.97 10.33 2.35
C ARG A 362 14.29 11.03 1.19
N ARG A 363 15.06 11.78 0.42
CA ARG A 363 14.59 12.61 -0.67
C ARG A 363 14.94 11.96 -1.99
N ILE A 364 13.94 11.77 -2.86
CA ILE A 364 14.14 11.38 -4.24
C ILE A 364 13.85 12.63 -5.08
N PRO A 365 14.80 13.12 -5.86
CA PRO A 365 14.58 14.30 -6.69
C PRO A 365 13.51 14.04 -7.75
N MET A 366 12.96 15.10 -8.32
CA MET A 366 12.15 15.01 -9.53
C MET A 366 13.05 14.46 -10.64
N LEU A 367 12.74 13.24 -11.09
CA LEU A 367 13.50 12.56 -12.14
C LEU A 367 12.91 12.93 -13.51
N GLU A 368 13.76 12.99 -14.53
CA GLU A 368 13.36 13.33 -15.91
C GLU A 368 12.53 12.24 -16.57
N GLN A 369 12.63 11.01 -16.09
CA GLN A 369 11.94 9.84 -16.66
C GLN A 369 11.12 9.12 -15.60
N ASP A 370 9.99 8.57 -16.02
CA ASP A 370 9.20 7.69 -15.17
C ASP A 370 9.93 6.36 -14.90
N ILE A 371 9.79 5.86 -13.68
CA ILE A 371 10.42 4.62 -13.24
C ILE A 371 9.50 3.43 -13.53
N HIS A 372 9.86 2.62 -14.50
CA HIS A 372 9.10 1.44 -14.91
C HIS A 372 9.97 0.24 -15.31
N ASP A 373 11.28 0.27 -14.94
CA ASP A 373 12.20 -0.82 -15.19
C ASP A 373 13.28 -0.97 -14.11
N ALA A 374 14.11 -1.98 -14.23
CA ALA A 374 15.21 -2.26 -13.32
C ALA A 374 16.26 -1.13 -13.28
N ALA A 375 16.47 -0.42 -14.40
CA ALA A 375 17.41 0.70 -14.45
C ALA A 375 16.92 1.88 -13.63
N GLY A 376 15.64 2.22 -13.76
CA GLY A 376 14.99 3.24 -12.95
C GLY A 376 15.01 2.89 -11.45
N ILE A 377 14.78 1.62 -11.08
CA ILE A 377 14.91 1.17 -9.70
C ILE A 377 16.35 1.33 -9.19
N ALA A 378 17.36 1.01 -10.00
CA ALA A 378 18.76 1.21 -9.63
C ALA A 378 19.04 2.69 -9.33
N LEU A 379 18.50 3.61 -10.13
CA LEU A 379 18.62 5.05 -9.90
C LEU A 379 17.96 5.47 -8.59
N VAL A 380 16.70 5.09 -8.36
CA VAL A 380 15.96 5.42 -7.12
C VAL A 380 16.67 4.85 -5.89
N SER A 381 17.24 3.65 -6.01
CA SER A 381 17.93 3.01 -4.89
C SER A 381 19.15 3.79 -4.38
N GLN A 382 19.77 4.64 -5.20
CA GLN A 382 20.90 5.50 -4.79
C GLN A 382 20.45 6.55 -3.77
N TYR A 383 19.22 7.02 -3.88
CA TYR A 383 18.65 8.00 -2.95
C TYR A 383 18.09 7.36 -1.68
N LEU A 384 17.50 6.16 -1.80
CA LEU A 384 16.86 5.47 -0.68
C LEU A 384 17.88 4.77 0.24
N VAL A 385 18.87 4.10 -0.37
CA VAL A 385 19.87 3.27 0.35
C VAL A 385 21.25 3.55 -0.25
N PRO A 386 21.81 4.72 0.02
CA PRO A 386 23.11 5.13 -0.54
C PRO A 386 24.26 4.22 -0.12
#